data_9bff400710640efe6565087d43cd2679
#
_entry.id   9bff400710640efe6565087d43cd2679
#
_cell.length_a   1.000
_cell.length_b   1.000
_cell.length_c   1.000
_cell.angle_alpha   90.00
_cell.angle_beta   90.00
_cell.angle_gamma   90.00
#
_symmetry.space_group_name_H-M   'P 1'
#
loop_
_entity.id
_entity.type
_entity.pdbx_description
1 polymer ?
#
loop_
_entity_poly.entity_id
_entity_poly.type
_entity_poly.pdbx_seq_one_letter_code
_entity_poly.pdbx_strand_id
1 'polypeptide(L)'
;MARPVTLFTGQWADLSLEEMCKTAKDMGYEGLEIATWGQVDVHKAVEDPAYVKNIRDTLDKYGLGCWALGAHLAGQCVGDLWDERLDGFAPSRLAGQPEKIREWAIEEMKTTARAAKAL
;
A
#
# COMPACT_ATOMS: atom_id res chain seq x y z
N MET A 1 -26.87 -8.35 -2.59
CA MET A 1 -25.48 -8.87 -2.71
C MET A 1 -24.67 -8.29 -1.57
N ALA A 2 -24.07 -9.12 -0.74
CA ALA A 2 -23.20 -8.65 0.33
C ALA A 2 -21.90 -8.09 -0.28
N ARG A 3 -21.37 -7.01 0.31
CA ARG A 3 -20.05 -6.49 -0.07
C ARG A 3 -18.98 -7.33 0.62
N PRO A 4 -17.85 -7.62 -0.06
CA PRO A 4 -16.75 -8.33 0.57
C PRO A 4 -16.19 -7.56 1.76
N VAL A 5 -15.79 -8.27 2.80
CA VAL A 5 -15.15 -7.69 3.98
C VAL A 5 -13.64 -7.83 3.82
N THR A 6 -12.94 -6.72 3.83
CA THR A 6 -11.48 -6.65 3.66
C THR A 6 -10.78 -6.26 4.94
N LEU A 7 -9.55 -6.76 5.11
CA LEU A 7 -8.66 -6.38 6.20
C LEU A 7 -7.61 -5.40 5.68
N PHE A 8 -7.48 -4.25 6.37
CA PHE A 8 -6.37 -3.34 6.12
C PHE A 8 -5.08 -3.89 6.74
N THR A 9 -4.00 -3.96 5.96
CA THR A 9 -2.77 -4.66 6.36
C THR A 9 -1.74 -3.80 7.10
N GLY A 10 -2.01 -2.51 7.31
CA GLY A 10 -1.05 -1.54 7.86
C GLY A 10 -0.49 -1.87 9.23
N GLN A 11 -1.25 -2.58 10.09
CA GLN A 11 -0.79 -3.02 11.41
C GLN A 11 0.19 -4.20 11.36
N TRP A 12 0.27 -4.88 10.23
CA TRP A 12 1.12 -6.05 9.99
C TRP A 12 2.12 -5.80 8.85
N ALA A 13 2.63 -4.58 8.75
CA ALA A 13 3.56 -4.19 7.68
C ALA A 13 4.91 -4.95 7.73
N ASP A 14 5.20 -5.59 8.83
CA ASP A 14 6.35 -6.47 9.07
C ASP A 14 6.18 -7.90 8.53
N LEU A 15 4.93 -8.32 8.25
CA LEU A 15 4.67 -9.63 7.65
C LEU A 15 4.87 -9.60 6.13
N SER A 16 5.30 -10.73 5.56
CA SER A 16 5.26 -10.94 4.11
C SER A 16 3.81 -10.97 3.59
N LEU A 17 3.62 -10.76 2.29
CA LEU A 17 2.29 -10.85 1.68
C LEU A 17 1.66 -12.22 1.91
N GLU A 18 2.44 -13.30 1.82
CA GLU A 18 1.93 -14.65 2.03
C GLU A 18 1.46 -14.90 3.47
N GLU A 19 2.25 -14.48 4.45
CA GLU A 19 1.86 -14.57 5.87
C GLU A 19 0.62 -13.74 6.16
N MET A 20 0.52 -12.54 5.56
CA MET A 20 -0.64 -11.67 5.70
C MET A 20 -1.90 -12.31 5.08
N CYS A 21 -1.77 -12.89 3.89
CA CYS A 21 -2.88 -13.60 3.24
C CYS A 21 -3.38 -14.77 4.09
N LYS A 22 -2.45 -15.58 4.62
CA LYS A 22 -2.80 -16.68 5.50
C LYS A 22 -3.54 -16.18 6.74
N THR A 23 -3.01 -15.15 7.40
CA THR A 23 -3.59 -14.57 8.61
C THR A 23 -5.00 -14.03 8.36
N ALA A 24 -5.18 -13.26 7.29
CA ALA A 24 -6.49 -12.72 6.93
C ALA A 24 -7.52 -13.82 6.61
N LYS A 25 -7.07 -14.87 5.91
CA LYS A 25 -7.92 -16.03 5.60
C LYS A 25 -8.35 -16.78 6.85
N ASP A 26 -7.43 -17.02 7.78
CA ASP A 26 -7.69 -17.67 9.06
C ASP A 26 -8.68 -16.86 9.92
N MET A 27 -8.66 -15.52 9.79
CA MET A 27 -9.61 -14.62 10.44
C MET A 27 -10.98 -14.54 9.74
N GLY A 28 -11.13 -15.12 8.55
CA GLY A 28 -12.38 -15.15 7.80
C GLY A 28 -12.63 -13.95 6.87
N TYR A 29 -11.62 -13.15 6.58
CA TYR A 29 -11.74 -12.05 5.60
C TYR A 29 -11.80 -12.57 4.16
N GLU A 30 -12.44 -11.79 3.29
CA GLU A 30 -12.62 -12.10 1.87
C GLU A 30 -11.58 -11.41 0.99
N GLY A 31 -10.85 -10.43 1.54
CA GLY A 31 -9.81 -9.72 0.82
C GLY A 31 -8.96 -8.82 1.71
N LEU A 32 -8.03 -8.13 1.06
CA LEU A 32 -7.11 -7.19 1.70
C LEU A 32 -7.25 -5.79 1.11
N GLU A 33 -7.12 -4.78 1.95
CA GLU A 33 -6.64 -3.45 1.58
C GLU A 33 -5.15 -3.42 1.93
N ILE A 34 -4.28 -3.40 0.91
CA ILE A 34 -2.84 -3.61 1.11
C ILE A 34 -2.13 -2.28 1.35
N ALA A 35 -1.39 -2.19 2.45
CA ALA A 35 -0.58 -1.03 2.79
C ALA A 35 0.64 -0.90 1.86
N THR A 36 0.83 0.28 1.26
CA THR A 36 1.93 0.56 0.33
C THR A 36 3.30 0.73 1.01
N TRP A 37 3.33 0.80 2.33
CA TRP A 37 4.56 0.77 3.12
C TRP A 37 4.87 -0.60 3.72
N GLY A 38 4.09 -1.61 3.39
CA GLY A 38 4.18 -2.97 3.89
C GLY A 38 4.40 -3.99 2.78
N GLN A 39 3.33 -4.65 2.35
CA GLN A 39 3.41 -5.82 1.46
C GLN A 39 3.52 -5.50 -0.02
N VAL A 40 3.28 -4.26 -0.45
CA VAL A 40 3.33 -3.86 -1.87
C VAL A 40 4.28 -2.70 -2.08
N ASP A 41 5.25 -2.89 -2.97
CA ASP A 41 6.10 -1.85 -3.52
C ASP A 41 5.44 -1.29 -4.79
N VAL A 42 4.92 -0.07 -4.71
CA VAL A 42 4.17 0.55 -5.82
C VAL A 42 5.04 0.86 -7.04
N HIS A 43 6.34 1.12 -6.85
CA HIS A 43 7.26 1.35 -7.96
C HIS A 43 7.51 0.06 -8.73
N LYS A 44 7.77 -1.05 -8.03
CA LYS A 44 7.89 -2.38 -8.67
C LYS A 44 6.58 -2.79 -9.37
N ALA A 45 5.43 -2.50 -8.77
CA ALA A 45 4.14 -2.85 -9.36
C ALA A 45 3.88 -2.09 -10.70
N VAL A 46 4.45 -0.90 -10.87
CA VAL A 46 4.35 -0.15 -12.13
C VAL A 46 5.35 -0.65 -13.18
N GLU A 47 6.55 -1.08 -12.76
CA GLU A 47 7.68 -1.38 -13.65
C GLU A 47 7.78 -2.86 -14.01
N ASP A 48 7.31 -3.76 -13.14
CA ASP A 48 7.52 -5.21 -13.26
C ASP A 48 6.20 -5.99 -13.27
N PRO A 49 5.73 -6.42 -14.46
CA PRO A 49 4.55 -7.27 -14.58
C PRO A 49 4.67 -8.61 -13.86
N ALA A 50 5.87 -9.16 -13.71
CA ALA A 50 6.09 -10.42 -12.98
C ALA A 50 5.86 -10.22 -11.47
N TYR A 51 6.24 -9.07 -10.93
CA TYR A 51 5.94 -8.70 -9.55
C TYR A 51 4.42 -8.62 -9.30
N VAL A 52 3.70 -7.96 -10.20
CA VAL A 52 2.23 -7.88 -10.15
C VAL A 52 1.59 -9.26 -10.22
N LYS A 53 2.08 -10.10 -11.15
CA LYS A 53 1.58 -11.47 -11.28
C LYS A 53 1.78 -12.27 -9.99
N ASN A 54 2.95 -12.15 -9.36
CA ASN A 54 3.24 -12.85 -8.10
C ASN A 54 2.29 -12.41 -6.96
N ILE A 55 1.96 -11.12 -6.89
CA ILE A 55 0.98 -10.63 -5.91
C ILE A 55 -0.39 -11.26 -6.16
N ARG A 56 -0.87 -11.26 -7.41
CA ARG A 56 -2.16 -11.85 -7.79
C ARG A 56 -2.19 -13.36 -7.51
N ASP A 57 -1.16 -14.09 -7.91
CA ASP A 57 -1.06 -15.54 -7.67
C ASP A 57 -1.10 -15.84 -6.16
N THR A 58 -0.46 -15.01 -5.33
CA THR A 58 -0.48 -15.16 -3.87
C THR A 58 -1.89 -14.92 -3.31
N LEU A 59 -2.56 -13.87 -3.72
CA LEU A 59 -3.95 -13.59 -3.31
C LEU A 59 -4.88 -14.73 -3.74
N ASP A 60 -4.79 -15.18 -4.98
CA ASP A 60 -5.60 -16.25 -5.54
C ASP A 60 -5.39 -17.57 -4.79
N LYS A 61 -4.16 -17.89 -4.42
CA LYS A 61 -3.81 -19.09 -3.62
C LYS A 61 -4.61 -19.16 -2.32
N TYR A 62 -4.91 -18.02 -1.69
CA TYR A 62 -5.69 -17.93 -0.46
C TYR A 62 -7.17 -17.59 -0.69
N GLY A 63 -7.58 -17.40 -1.95
CA GLY A 63 -8.94 -16.99 -2.31
C GLY A 63 -9.31 -15.63 -1.75
N LEU A 64 -8.38 -14.67 -1.79
CA LEU A 64 -8.55 -13.30 -1.32
C LEU A 64 -8.58 -12.32 -2.49
N GLY A 65 -9.45 -11.31 -2.40
CA GLY A 65 -9.44 -10.18 -3.33
C GLY A 65 -8.61 -8.99 -2.81
N CYS A 66 -8.23 -8.10 -3.72
CA CYS A 66 -7.68 -6.78 -3.36
C CYS A 66 -8.42 -5.73 -4.17
N TRP A 67 -9.14 -4.83 -3.48
CA TRP A 67 -9.95 -3.79 -4.10
C TRP A 67 -9.48 -2.38 -3.75
N ALA A 68 -8.48 -2.26 -2.87
CA ALA A 68 -7.89 -0.99 -2.47
C ALA A 68 -6.44 -1.14 -2.02
N LEU A 69 -5.66 -0.09 -2.22
CA LEU A 69 -4.35 0.11 -1.61
C LEU A 69 -4.44 1.19 -0.53
N GLY A 70 -3.87 0.92 0.64
CA GLY A 70 -3.74 1.90 1.71
C GLY A 70 -2.47 2.73 1.54
N ALA A 71 -2.60 4.00 1.18
CA ALA A 71 -1.47 4.91 0.93
C ALA A 71 -1.57 6.21 1.74
N HIS A 72 -2.27 6.19 2.87
CA HIS A 72 -2.58 7.41 3.62
C HIS A 72 -1.33 8.09 4.23
N LEU A 73 -0.23 7.37 4.49
CA LEU A 73 0.99 8.01 4.99
C LEU A 73 1.55 9.00 3.96
N ALA A 74 1.75 8.56 2.71
CA ALA A 74 2.13 9.48 1.63
C ALA A 74 1.01 10.48 1.32
N GLY A 75 -0.25 10.04 1.35
CA GLY A 75 -1.41 10.89 1.08
C GLY A 75 -1.54 12.09 2.02
N GLN A 76 -1.24 11.91 3.32
CA GLN A 76 -1.22 12.99 4.28
C GLN A 76 -0.20 14.09 3.92
N CYS A 77 0.96 13.71 3.39
CA CYS A 77 1.98 14.66 2.98
C CYS A 77 1.58 15.55 1.80
N VAL A 78 0.50 15.22 1.07
CA VAL A 78 -0.01 16.06 -0.03
C VAL A 78 -0.76 17.29 0.50
N GLY A 79 -1.62 17.11 1.49
CA GLY A 79 -2.60 18.13 1.88
C GLY A 79 -2.46 18.64 3.31
N ASP A 80 -1.84 17.93 4.21
CA ASP A 80 -1.70 18.35 5.59
C ASP A 80 -0.67 19.49 5.74
N LEU A 81 -0.91 20.36 6.72
CA LEU A 81 0.11 21.32 7.13
C LEU A 81 1.31 20.58 7.68
N TRP A 82 2.49 20.92 7.18
CA TRP A 82 3.71 20.27 7.63
C TRP A 82 4.01 20.53 9.10
N ASP A 83 4.36 19.47 9.79
CA ASP A 83 5.11 19.50 11.04
C ASP A 83 6.12 18.32 11.04
N GLU A 84 7.00 18.27 12.03
CA GLU A 84 8.08 17.27 12.10
C GLU A 84 7.61 15.80 12.10
N ARG A 85 6.34 15.54 12.44
CA ARG A 85 5.77 14.17 12.42
C ARG A 85 5.60 13.66 10.98
N LEU A 86 5.34 14.56 10.02
CA LEU A 86 5.23 14.20 8.61
C LEU A 86 6.56 13.78 7.99
N ASP A 87 7.68 14.18 8.57
CA ASP A 87 9.01 13.72 8.14
C ASP A 87 9.13 12.19 8.23
N GLY A 88 8.45 11.57 9.20
CA GLY A 88 8.42 10.11 9.37
C GLY A 88 7.67 9.35 8.27
N PHE A 89 6.86 10.03 7.45
CA PHE A 89 6.09 9.43 6.36
C PHE A 89 6.78 9.56 5.00
N ALA A 90 7.79 10.40 4.92
CA ALA A 90 8.56 10.68 3.71
C ALA A 90 9.97 10.06 3.78
N PRO A 91 10.67 9.93 2.65
CA PRO A 91 12.07 9.53 2.66
C PRO A 91 12.91 10.43 3.56
N SER A 92 13.77 9.86 4.42
CA SER A 92 14.57 10.57 5.42
C SER A 92 15.42 11.71 4.84
N ARG A 93 15.86 11.58 3.57
CA ARG A 93 16.60 12.64 2.84
C ARG A 93 15.81 13.93 2.66
N LEU A 94 14.48 13.91 2.84
CA LEU A 94 13.58 15.06 2.67
C LEU A 94 13.17 15.67 4.02
N ALA A 95 13.62 15.13 5.16
CA ALA A 95 13.27 15.62 6.49
C ALA A 95 13.51 17.13 6.61
N GLY A 96 12.55 17.85 7.18
CA GLY A 96 12.61 19.29 7.36
C GLY A 96 12.44 20.11 6.06
N GLN A 97 12.02 19.50 4.94
CA GLN A 97 11.86 20.16 3.63
C GLN A 97 10.41 20.03 3.14
N PRO A 98 9.44 20.78 3.71
CA PRO A 98 8.01 20.59 3.49
C PRO A 98 7.59 20.64 2.01
N GLU A 99 8.13 21.54 1.21
CA GLU A 99 7.79 21.64 -0.22
C GLU A 99 8.23 20.40 -1.00
N LYS A 100 9.44 19.90 -0.72
CA LYS A 100 9.96 18.69 -1.36
C LYS A 100 9.23 17.43 -0.91
N ILE A 101 8.81 17.39 0.35
CA ILE A 101 7.95 16.29 0.86
C ILE A 101 6.63 16.27 0.11
N ARG A 102 6.00 17.43 -0.10
CA ARG A 102 4.76 17.54 -0.86
C ARG A 102 4.93 17.12 -2.32
N GLU A 103 5.99 17.59 -2.99
CA GLU A 103 6.31 17.19 -4.38
C GLU A 103 6.50 15.69 -4.49
N TRP A 104 7.28 15.10 -3.59
CA TRP A 104 7.45 13.65 -3.51
C TRP A 104 6.11 12.93 -3.30
N ALA A 105 5.30 13.37 -2.35
CA ALA A 105 4.03 12.75 -2.01
C ALA A 105 3.04 12.76 -3.19
N ILE A 106 2.99 13.86 -3.95
CA ILE A 106 2.17 13.97 -5.16
C ILE A 106 2.57 12.89 -6.18
N GLU A 107 3.86 12.73 -6.45
CA GLU A 107 4.34 11.72 -7.40
C GLU A 107 4.15 10.29 -6.86
N GLU A 108 4.34 10.08 -5.56
CA GLU A 108 4.10 8.79 -4.91
C GLU A 108 2.62 8.38 -5.00
N MET A 109 1.69 9.31 -4.79
CA MET A 109 0.25 9.04 -4.95
C MET A 109 -0.14 8.75 -6.40
N LYS A 110 0.47 9.43 -7.38
CA LYS A 110 0.27 9.11 -8.81
C LYS A 110 0.81 7.70 -9.14
N THR A 111 1.96 7.35 -8.61
CA THR A 111 2.55 6.01 -8.77
C THR A 111 1.65 4.95 -8.12
N THR A 112 1.15 5.22 -6.93
CA THR A 112 0.18 4.35 -6.25
C THR A 112 -1.08 4.12 -7.09
N ALA A 113 -1.62 5.15 -7.72
CA ALA A 113 -2.78 5.01 -8.61
C ALA A 113 -2.48 4.13 -9.84
N ARG A 114 -1.28 4.25 -10.42
CA ARG A 114 -0.84 3.38 -11.53
C ARG A 114 -0.66 1.93 -11.06
N ALA A 115 -0.06 1.73 -9.89
CA ALA A 115 0.09 0.41 -9.27
C ALA A 115 -1.27 -0.24 -8.98
N ALA A 116 -2.21 0.51 -8.43
CA ALA A 116 -3.58 0.03 -8.16
C ALA A 116 -4.31 -0.38 -9.46
N LYS A 117 -4.04 0.29 -10.58
CA LYS A 117 -4.57 -0.10 -11.89
C LYS A 117 -3.93 -1.40 -12.40
N ALA A 118 -2.67 -1.65 -12.08
CA ALA A 118 -1.94 -2.84 -12.50
C ALA A 118 -2.32 -4.08 -11.68
N LEU A 119 -2.61 -3.89 -10.39
CA LEU A 119 -3.04 -4.93 -9.45
C LEU A 119 -4.52 -5.27 -9.59
#